data_bf421ab5d94dac11625dd3f5f219d879
#
_entry.id   bf421ab5d94dac11625dd3f5f219d879
#
_cell.length_a   1.000
_cell.length_b   1.000
_cell.length_c   1.000
_cell.angle_alpha   90.00
_cell.angle_beta   90.00
_cell.angle_gamma   90.00
#
_symmetry.space_group_name_H-M   'P 1'
#
loop_
_entity.id
_entity.type
_entity.pdbx_description
1 polymer ?
#
loop_
_entity_poly.entity_id
_entity_poly.type
_entity_poly.pdbx_seq_one_letter_code
_entity_poly.pdbx_strand_id
1 'polypeptide(L)'
;MQDQAASLRKLVENKKDSAAADSGTDAAREAPESSAARPVPKEGARIIAVTSGKGGVGKSNLTVNLALAFLAEGKKTLVIDADLGMANVDVLLGTSSRYNLLNLLDEDVVLDDVILKGPYGLRYISGGSGMEQAGEFTPAERDLLEEKLTGCGELADVILIDTGAGIGRNVLDFILAADEVILVTTPEPTAMTDAYAVMKAYSMYAAKPNMRLVVNRVYDEAEGLEVAEKLRKTAERFLHMEIQFLGAIYEDRTMIRAVRQQKPILEAYPDALAAKCIKAIARSMLYGEKVFVKKGWKSFLQYFLDFTR
;
A
#
# COMPACT_ATOMS: atom_id res chain seq x y z
N MET A 1 -41.45 1.22 14.51
CA MET A 1 -40.65 1.27 13.26
C MET A 1 -41.00 2.56 12.54
N GLN A 2 -40.37 3.67 12.92
CA GLN A 2 -40.58 4.99 12.31
C GLN A 2 -39.39 5.32 11.44
N ASP A 3 -39.69 5.43 10.25
CA ASP A 3 -39.21 6.06 9.02
C ASP A 3 -37.80 6.70 9.02
N GLN A 4 -36.80 5.87 8.79
CA GLN A 4 -35.43 6.31 8.46
C GLN A 4 -35.32 6.87 7.03
N ALA A 5 -36.32 6.63 6.18
CA ALA A 5 -36.35 7.13 4.81
C ALA A 5 -36.72 8.61 4.70
N ALA A 6 -37.41 9.17 5.68
CA ALA A 6 -37.78 10.58 5.70
C ALA A 6 -36.58 11.50 6.06
N SER A 7 -35.67 11.03 6.91
CA SER A 7 -34.46 11.77 7.27
C SER A 7 -33.44 11.84 6.11
N LEU A 8 -33.38 10.80 5.29
CA LEU A 8 -32.50 10.78 4.11
C LEU A 8 -33.00 11.69 2.97
N ARG A 9 -34.32 11.86 2.82
CA ARG A 9 -34.89 12.78 1.81
C ARG A 9 -34.60 14.23 2.13
N LYS A 10 -34.65 14.65 3.40
CA LYS A 10 -34.31 16.02 3.82
C LYS A 10 -32.83 16.39 3.64
N LEU A 11 -31.92 15.41 3.69
CA LEU A 11 -30.49 15.64 3.45
C LEU A 11 -30.16 15.82 1.97
N VAL A 12 -30.97 15.27 1.06
CA VAL A 12 -30.77 15.38 -0.38
C VAL A 12 -31.37 16.70 -0.94
N GLU A 13 -32.46 17.21 -0.35
CA GLU A 13 -33.08 18.48 -0.77
C GLU A 13 -32.22 19.70 -0.37
N ASN A 14 -31.58 19.70 0.80
CA ASN A 14 -30.70 20.81 1.21
C ASN A 14 -29.38 20.91 0.42
N LYS A 15 -29.06 19.96 -0.43
CA LYS A 15 -27.86 20.02 -1.31
C LYS A 15 -28.13 20.58 -2.70
N LYS A 16 -29.41 20.81 -3.07
CA LYS A 16 -29.78 21.35 -4.39
C LYS A 16 -29.91 22.88 -4.43
N ASP A 17 -30.04 23.52 -3.29
CA ASP A 17 -30.29 24.98 -3.24
C ASP A 17 -29.02 25.84 -3.08
N SER A 18 -27.83 25.25 -3.06
CA SER A 18 -26.56 25.99 -2.96
C SER A 18 -25.74 26.09 -4.27
N ALA A 19 -26.33 25.73 -5.42
CA ALA A 19 -25.62 25.70 -6.71
C ALA A 19 -26.23 26.61 -7.76
N ALA A 20 -26.69 27.82 -7.39
CA ALA A 20 -27.12 28.82 -8.38
C ALA A 20 -26.84 30.24 -7.85
N ALA A 21 -25.66 30.75 -8.10
CA ALA A 21 -25.33 32.17 -8.29
C ALA A 21 -23.80 32.33 -8.37
N ASP A 22 -23.24 32.45 -9.52
CA ASP A 22 -22.48 33.62 -9.94
C ASP A 22 -21.98 33.41 -11.39
N SER A 23 -22.49 34.28 -12.27
CA SER A 23 -22.03 34.46 -13.64
C SER A 23 -21.43 35.85 -13.77
N GLY A 24 -20.22 35.97 -14.30
CA GLY A 24 -19.78 37.24 -14.81
C GLY A 24 -18.27 37.48 -14.89
N THR A 25 -17.85 37.54 -16.10
CA THR A 25 -16.90 38.45 -16.78
C THR A 25 -15.54 37.87 -17.17
N ASP A 26 -15.44 37.82 -18.50
CA ASP A 26 -14.28 37.77 -19.39
C ASP A 26 -13.14 38.71 -18.99
N ALA A 27 -11.90 38.18 -19.02
CA ALA A 27 -10.73 38.95 -19.47
C ALA A 27 -9.60 37.97 -19.86
N ALA A 28 -9.32 37.91 -21.13
CA ALA A 28 -8.15 37.27 -21.71
C ALA A 28 -6.86 37.81 -21.11
N ARG A 29 -5.97 36.91 -20.62
CA ARG A 29 -4.54 37.22 -20.45
C ARG A 29 -3.70 36.01 -20.82
N GLU A 30 -2.73 36.34 -21.67
CA GLU A 30 -1.72 35.47 -22.27
C GLU A 30 -1.03 34.51 -21.28
N ALA A 31 -0.74 33.30 -21.75
CA ALA A 31 0.02 32.29 -21.07
C ALA A 31 1.52 32.68 -21.03
N PRO A 32 2.21 32.58 -19.89
CA PRO A 32 3.65 32.48 -19.86
C PRO A 32 4.10 31.02 -19.87
N GLU A 33 5.17 30.84 -20.63
CA GLU A 33 5.88 29.62 -20.94
C GLU A 33 6.14 28.68 -19.70
N SER A 34 6.01 27.40 -19.98
CA SER A 34 6.36 26.27 -19.16
C SER A 34 7.76 26.38 -18.54
N SER A 35 7.82 26.87 -17.32
CA SER A 35 8.94 26.62 -16.41
C SER A 35 8.75 25.27 -15.76
N ALA A 36 9.61 24.31 -16.09
CA ALA A 36 9.67 23.01 -15.41
C ALA A 36 9.82 23.23 -13.90
N ALA A 37 8.73 23.05 -13.17
CA ALA A 37 8.71 23.18 -11.73
C ALA A 37 9.64 22.12 -11.12
N ARG A 38 10.73 22.58 -10.48
CA ARG A 38 11.55 21.74 -9.62
C ARG A 38 10.64 21.09 -8.58
N PRO A 39 10.76 19.77 -8.33
CA PRO A 39 9.94 19.12 -7.32
C PRO A 39 10.21 19.80 -5.97
N VAL A 40 9.18 20.36 -5.39
CA VAL A 40 9.21 20.84 -4.00
C VAL A 40 9.49 19.65 -3.11
N PRO A 41 10.49 19.68 -2.20
CA PRO A 41 10.71 18.61 -1.24
C PRO A 41 9.44 18.41 -0.41
N LYS A 42 8.81 17.26 -0.52
CA LYS A 42 7.63 16.93 0.28
C LYS A 42 8.11 16.52 1.67
N GLU A 43 7.68 17.24 2.69
CA GLU A 43 7.89 16.83 4.08
C GLU A 43 7.21 15.48 4.36
N GLY A 44 7.95 14.55 4.96
CA GLY A 44 7.50 13.25 5.40
C GLY A 44 7.73 12.07 4.43
N ALA A 45 7.71 10.86 4.97
CA ALA A 45 7.83 9.61 4.23
C ALA A 45 6.61 9.39 3.29
N ARG A 46 6.86 8.74 2.14
CA ARG A 46 5.81 8.24 1.23
C ARG A 46 5.34 6.88 1.73
N ILE A 47 4.05 6.72 2.00
CA ILE A 47 3.48 5.51 2.61
C ILE A 47 2.75 4.71 1.54
N ILE A 48 3.18 3.47 1.32
CA ILE A 48 2.65 2.58 0.29
C ILE A 48 2.18 1.28 0.96
N ALA A 49 0.89 1.01 0.91
CA ALA A 49 0.37 -0.28 1.34
C ALA A 49 0.38 -1.28 0.17
N VAL A 50 0.89 -2.48 0.42
CA VAL A 50 0.86 -3.59 -0.53
C VAL A 50 -0.16 -4.60 -0.04
N THR A 51 -1.17 -4.90 -0.87
CA THR A 51 -2.30 -5.75 -0.49
C THR A 51 -2.65 -6.72 -1.61
N SER A 52 -3.49 -7.71 -1.27
CA SER A 52 -4.02 -8.68 -2.22
C SER A 52 -5.35 -9.25 -1.75
N GLY A 53 -6.21 -9.64 -2.66
CA GLY A 53 -7.47 -10.29 -2.30
C GLY A 53 -7.29 -11.74 -1.85
N LYS A 54 -6.21 -12.42 -2.28
CA LYS A 54 -5.93 -13.84 -2.03
C LYS A 54 -4.54 -14.03 -1.46
N GLY A 55 -4.40 -14.97 -0.53
CA GLY A 55 -3.10 -15.42 -0.04
C GLY A 55 -2.26 -16.11 -1.12
N GLY A 56 -0.94 -16.01 -1.02
CA GLY A 56 -0.02 -16.72 -1.90
C GLY A 56 0.20 -16.10 -3.29
N VAL A 57 -0.37 -14.95 -3.62
CA VAL A 57 -0.14 -14.25 -4.91
C VAL A 57 1.23 -13.59 -5.02
N GLY A 58 2.03 -13.60 -3.94
CA GLY A 58 3.40 -13.04 -3.94
C GLY A 58 3.51 -11.64 -3.36
N LYS A 59 2.54 -11.17 -2.62
CA LYS A 59 2.49 -9.85 -1.98
C LYS A 59 3.76 -9.52 -1.17
N SER A 60 4.08 -10.32 -0.15
CA SER A 60 5.25 -10.09 0.72
C SER A 60 6.59 -10.18 -0.04
N ASN A 61 6.69 -11.10 -1.02
CA ASN A 61 7.85 -11.15 -1.91
C ASN A 61 8.02 -9.85 -2.71
N LEU A 62 6.92 -9.31 -3.25
CA LEU A 62 6.97 -8.02 -3.93
C LEU A 62 7.37 -6.91 -2.97
N THR A 63 6.75 -6.84 -1.79
CA THR A 63 7.03 -5.79 -0.78
C THR A 63 8.50 -5.73 -0.41
N VAL A 64 9.09 -6.86 -0.01
CA VAL A 64 10.50 -6.95 0.39
C VAL A 64 11.43 -6.58 -0.78
N ASN A 65 11.19 -7.14 -1.97
CA ASN A 65 12.05 -6.88 -3.12
C ASN A 65 11.88 -5.46 -3.67
N LEU A 66 10.68 -4.87 -3.60
CA LEU A 66 10.44 -3.48 -3.96
C LEU A 66 11.18 -2.54 -3.00
N ALA A 67 11.21 -2.86 -1.70
CA ALA A 67 11.99 -2.12 -0.71
C ALA A 67 13.48 -2.13 -1.04
N LEU A 68 14.05 -3.30 -1.38
CA LEU A 68 15.43 -3.41 -1.82
C LEU A 68 15.71 -2.65 -3.11
N ALA A 69 14.76 -2.64 -4.05
CA ALA A 69 14.90 -1.86 -5.27
C ALA A 69 14.90 -0.35 -5.00
N PHE A 70 14.08 0.14 -4.07
CA PHE A 70 14.12 1.54 -3.64
C PHE A 70 15.42 1.91 -2.93
N LEU A 71 15.96 1.02 -2.08
CA LEU A 71 17.28 1.20 -1.48
C LEU A 71 18.38 1.31 -2.53
N ALA A 72 18.36 0.45 -3.56
CA ALA A 72 19.30 0.49 -4.67
C ALA A 72 19.24 1.81 -5.47
N GLU A 73 18.08 2.49 -5.49
CA GLU A 73 17.88 3.82 -6.07
C GLU A 73 18.14 4.95 -5.05
N GLY A 74 18.79 4.65 -3.92
CA GLY A 74 19.24 5.63 -2.92
C GLY A 74 18.14 6.13 -1.97
N LYS A 75 16.97 5.46 -1.89
CA LYS A 75 15.89 5.84 -0.97
C LYS A 75 16.02 5.10 0.36
N LYS A 76 15.98 5.83 1.47
CA LYS A 76 15.82 5.20 2.79
C LYS A 76 14.46 4.52 2.85
N THR A 77 14.42 3.22 3.09
CA THR A 77 13.18 2.44 3.04
C THR A 77 12.98 1.68 4.34
N LEU A 78 11.73 1.68 4.83
CA LEU A 78 11.25 0.90 5.95
C LEU A 78 10.15 -0.04 5.48
N VAL A 79 10.19 -1.31 5.86
CA VAL A 79 9.07 -2.25 5.67
C VAL A 79 8.40 -2.49 7.01
N ILE A 80 7.08 -2.41 7.05
CA ILE A 80 6.26 -2.79 8.20
C ILE A 80 5.44 -4.00 7.79
N ASP A 81 5.67 -5.14 8.43
CA ASP A 81 4.83 -6.33 8.25
C ASP A 81 3.57 -6.16 9.10
N ALA A 82 2.47 -5.90 8.44
CA ALA A 82 1.15 -5.71 9.03
C ALA A 82 0.25 -6.95 8.87
N ASP A 83 0.81 -8.11 8.47
CA ASP A 83 0.15 -9.41 8.54
C ASP A 83 0.31 -9.98 9.96
N LEU A 84 -0.46 -9.44 10.91
CA LEU A 84 -0.34 -9.69 12.35
C LEU A 84 -0.59 -11.16 12.75
N GLY A 85 -1.09 -11.99 11.84
CA GLY A 85 -1.34 -13.41 12.09
C GLY A 85 -0.29 -14.34 11.49
N MET A 86 0.28 -13.93 10.36
CA MET A 86 1.20 -14.75 9.58
C MET A 86 2.33 -13.90 9.00
N ALA A 87 3.13 -13.26 9.87
CA ALA A 87 4.27 -12.46 9.46
C ALA A 87 5.25 -13.26 8.58
N ASN A 88 5.59 -12.73 7.43
CA ASN A 88 6.40 -13.41 6.42
C ASN A 88 7.70 -12.67 6.09
N VAL A 89 7.83 -11.40 6.47
CA VAL A 89 9.00 -10.58 6.14
C VAL A 89 10.28 -11.16 6.75
N ASP A 90 10.25 -11.58 8.02
CA ASP A 90 11.38 -12.23 8.70
C ASP A 90 11.84 -13.48 7.95
N VAL A 91 10.89 -14.34 7.55
CA VAL A 91 11.16 -15.58 6.83
C VAL A 91 11.81 -15.30 5.49
N LEU A 92 11.31 -14.30 4.75
CA LEU A 92 11.85 -13.91 3.44
C LEU A 92 13.25 -13.29 3.52
N LEU A 93 13.58 -12.67 4.65
CA LEU A 93 14.89 -12.08 4.92
C LEU A 93 15.87 -13.05 5.58
N GLY A 94 15.43 -14.25 5.96
CA GLY A 94 16.25 -15.23 6.67
C GLY A 94 16.67 -14.78 8.06
N THR A 95 15.83 -13.98 8.71
CA THR A 95 16.09 -13.38 10.01
C THR A 95 15.06 -13.85 11.04
N SER A 96 15.31 -13.56 12.30
CA SER A 96 14.34 -13.75 13.38
C SER A 96 14.34 -12.52 14.27
N SER A 97 13.16 -12.03 14.61
CA SER A 97 12.99 -10.90 15.49
C SER A 97 12.79 -11.34 16.94
N ARG A 98 13.39 -10.61 17.88
CA ARG A 98 13.07 -10.74 19.30
C ARG A 98 11.78 -10.00 19.65
N TYR A 99 11.59 -8.84 19.04
CA TYR A 99 10.42 -7.98 19.19
C TYR A 99 9.72 -7.81 17.85
N ASN A 100 8.43 -7.57 17.89
CA ASN A 100 7.58 -7.32 16.73
C ASN A 100 6.72 -6.08 16.97
N LEU A 101 5.90 -5.72 15.99
CA LEU A 101 5.03 -4.55 16.05
C LEU A 101 4.16 -4.49 17.31
N LEU A 102 3.62 -5.63 17.74
CA LEU A 102 2.73 -5.71 18.91
C LEU A 102 3.47 -5.51 20.22
N ASN A 103 4.78 -5.76 20.29
CA ASN A 103 5.56 -5.47 21.48
C ASN A 103 5.70 -3.97 21.75
N LEU A 104 5.37 -3.09 20.81
CA LEU A 104 5.26 -1.66 21.08
C LEU A 104 4.13 -1.33 22.07
N LEU A 105 3.20 -2.25 22.31
CA LEU A 105 2.19 -2.10 23.35
C LEU A 105 2.75 -2.24 24.78
N ASP A 106 3.94 -2.85 24.91
CA ASP A 106 4.65 -2.94 26.18
C ASP A 106 5.29 -1.56 26.49
N GLU A 107 5.11 -1.05 27.72
CA GLU A 107 5.59 0.29 28.12
C GLU A 107 7.11 0.45 27.95
N ASP A 108 7.86 -0.60 28.29
CA ASP A 108 9.32 -0.60 28.27
C ASP A 108 9.96 -0.78 26.87
N VAL A 109 9.17 -1.12 25.84
CA VAL A 109 9.64 -1.34 24.47
C VAL A 109 9.56 -0.06 23.67
N VAL A 110 10.67 0.39 23.09
CA VAL A 110 10.75 1.58 22.25
C VAL A 110 10.87 1.23 20.77
N LEU A 111 10.66 2.20 19.89
CA LEU A 111 10.69 2.00 18.44
C LEU A 111 12.01 1.36 17.96
N ASP A 112 13.14 1.77 18.50
CA ASP A 112 14.47 1.24 18.12
C ASP A 112 14.63 -0.25 18.45
N ASP A 113 13.91 -0.78 19.43
CA ASP A 113 13.96 -2.20 19.80
C ASP A 113 13.27 -3.09 18.77
N VAL A 114 12.25 -2.58 18.09
CA VAL A 114 11.46 -3.32 17.10
C VAL A 114 11.94 -3.14 15.67
N ILE A 115 12.80 -2.12 15.41
CA ILE A 115 13.37 -1.90 14.08
C ILE A 115 14.57 -2.81 13.88
N LEU A 116 14.42 -3.72 12.94
CA LEU A 116 15.44 -4.67 12.56
C LEU A 116 16.19 -4.23 11.30
N LYS A 117 17.41 -4.73 11.14
CA LYS A 117 18.23 -4.50 9.96
C LYS A 117 18.32 -5.78 9.13
N GLY A 118 17.80 -5.72 7.92
CA GLY A 118 17.92 -6.74 6.89
C GLY A 118 19.10 -6.47 5.93
N PRO A 119 19.14 -7.18 4.79
CA PRO A 119 20.17 -7.01 3.77
C PRO A 119 20.21 -5.57 3.23
N TYR A 120 21.40 -5.13 2.82
CA TYR A 120 21.67 -3.80 2.24
C TYR A 120 21.22 -2.60 3.08
N GLY A 121 21.06 -2.80 4.40
CA GLY A 121 20.58 -1.75 5.29
C GLY A 121 19.08 -1.52 5.24
N LEU A 122 18.31 -2.46 4.69
CA LEU A 122 16.85 -2.46 4.78
C LEU A 122 16.44 -2.44 6.26
N ARG A 123 15.61 -1.48 6.63
CA ARG A 123 14.97 -1.48 7.94
C ARG A 123 13.60 -2.13 7.80
N TYR A 124 13.22 -2.90 8.83
CA TYR A 124 11.89 -3.49 8.85
C TYR A 124 11.41 -3.70 10.28
N ILE A 125 10.09 -3.75 10.44
CA ILE A 125 9.40 -4.12 11.67
C ILE A 125 8.61 -5.38 11.36
N SER A 126 8.85 -6.45 12.17
CA SER A 126 8.13 -7.70 12.05
C SER A 126 6.70 -7.60 12.58
N GLY A 127 5.73 -8.23 11.92
CA GLY A 127 4.34 -8.30 12.38
C GLY A 127 4.12 -9.27 13.54
N GLY A 128 5.08 -10.16 13.77
CA GLY A 128 4.96 -11.25 14.73
C GLY A 128 4.18 -12.45 14.19
N SER A 129 4.40 -13.60 14.78
CA SER A 129 3.69 -14.84 14.44
C SER A 129 3.05 -15.45 15.72
N GLY A 130 1.83 -15.98 15.58
CA GLY A 130 1.21 -16.80 16.62
C GLY A 130 0.33 -16.09 17.64
N MET A 131 -0.03 -14.83 17.44
CA MET A 131 -1.08 -14.20 18.24
C MET A 131 -2.43 -14.33 17.52
N GLU A 132 -3.20 -15.35 17.86
CA GLU A 132 -4.64 -15.45 17.52
C GLU A 132 -5.47 -14.27 18.09
N GLN A 133 -4.85 -13.40 18.87
CA GLN A 133 -5.46 -12.29 19.59
C GLN A 133 -5.12 -10.89 18.99
N ALA A 134 -4.69 -10.79 17.74
CA ALA A 134 -4.73 -9.50 17.06
C ALA A 134 -6.20 -9.10 16.81
N GLY A 135 -6.98 -9.07 17.91
CA GLY A 135 -8.28 -8.47 18.01
C GLY A 135 -8.20 -6.97 17.72
N GLU A 136 -9.33 -6.31 17.75
CA GLU A 136 -9.37 -4.86 17.63
C GLU A 136 -8.60 -4.22 18.80
N PHE A 137 -7.63 -3.38 18.49
CA PHE A 137 -6.92 -2.61 19.51
C PHE A 137 -7.89 -1.74 20.30
N THR A 138 -7.69 -1.68 21.60
CA THR A 138 -8.38 -0.69 22.46
C THR A 138 -7.95 0.74 22.08
N PRO A 139 -8.74 1.77 22.39
CA PRO A 139 -8.34 3.16 22.15
C PRO A 139 -6.96 3.52 22.76
N ALA A 140 -6.68 3.06 23.99
CA ALA A 140 -5.40 3.31 24.65
C ALA A 140 -4.21 2.63 23.94
N GLU A 141 -4.36 1.40 23.46
CA GLU A 141 -3.33 0.71 22.69
C GLU A 141 -3.06 1.41 21.36
N ARG A 142 -4.07 1.98 20.73
CA ARG A 142 -3.93 2.76 19.50
C ARG A 142 -3.14 4.04 19.74
N ASP A 143 -3.54 4.80 20.77
CA ASP A 143 -2.86 6.04 21.11
C ASP A 143 -1.36 5.78 21.40
N LEU A 144 -1.06 4.69 22.11
CA LEU A 144 0.32 4.25 22.38
C LEU A 144 1.09 3.84 21.11
N LEU A 145 0.46 3.08 20.22
CA LEU A 145 1.06 2.72 18.93
C LEU A 145 1.30 3.95 18.05
N GLU A 146 0.37 4.92 18.02
CA GLU A 146 0.54 6.17 17.30
C GLU A 146 1.77 6.94 17.79
N GLU A 147 1.85 7.12 19.10
CA GLU A 147 2.98 7.81 19.72
C GLU A 147 4.30 7.15 19.36
N LYS A 148 4.42 5.83 19.60
CA LYS A 148 5.65 5.08 19.36
C LYS A 148 6.04 4.97 17.88
N LEU A 149 5.07 4.84 16.96
CA LEU A 149 5.31 4.74 15.52
C LEU A 149 5.54 6.10 14.83
N THR A 150 5.28 7.21 15.50
CA THR A 150 5.45 8.55 14.91
C THR A 150 6.86 8.76 14.35
N GLY A 151 7.90 8.24 15.03
CA GLY A 151 9.30 8.32 14.61
C GLY A 151 9.62 7.62 13.29
N CYS A 152 8.80 6.66 12.83
CA CYS A 152 9.04 5.96 11.56
C CYS A 152 9.09 6.91 10.37
N GLY A 153 8.31 8.00 10.40
CA GLY A 153 8.24 8.98 9.31
C GLY A 153 9.56 9.75 9.08
N GLU A 154 10.40 9.86 10.10
CA GLU A 154 11.71 10.52 10.02
C GLU A 154 12.83 9.56 9.60
N LEU A 155 12.61 8.26 9.78
CA LEU A 155 13.60 7.23 9.51
C LEU A 155 13.69 6.84 8.04
N ALA A 156 12.66 7.12 7.23
CA ALA A 156 12.57 6.62 5.86
C ALA A 156 12.00 7.68 4.89
N ASP A 157 12.43 7.61 3.62
CA ASP A 157 11.82 8.34 2.51
C ASP A 157 10.56 7.61 2.00
N VAL A 158 10.56 6.28 2.13
CA VAL A 158 9.46 5.40 1.71
C VAL A 158 9.19 4.36 2.80
N ILE A 159 7.93 4.21 3.19
CA ILE A 159 7.46 3.17 4.10
C ILE A 159 6.55 2.24 3.29
N LEU A 160 6.90 0.96 3.24
CA LEU A 160 6.10 -0.10 2.63
C LEU A 160 5.39 -0.89 3.72
N ILE A 161 4.08 -1.02 3.62
CA ILE A 161 3.26 -1.79 4.57
C ILE A 161 2.81 -3.07 3.87
N ASP A 162 3.30 -4.21 4.34
CA ASP A 162 2.87 -5.54 3.86
C ASP A 162 1.64 -5.98 4.64
N THR A 163 0.44 -5.87 4.06
CA THR A 163 -0.81 -6.19 4.76
C THR A 163 -1.12 -7.68 4.73
N GLY A 164 -2.08 -8.15 5.50
CA GLY A 164 -2.71 -9.44 5.28
C GLY A 164 -3.42 -9.51 3.91
N ALA A 165 -3.88 -10.70 3.53
CA ALA A 165 -4.71 -10.90 2.34
C ALA A 165 -6.20 -10.73 2.65
N GLY A 166 -7.00 -10.33 1.66
CA GLY A 166 -8.44 -10.22 1.74
C GLY A 166 -8.96 -8.83 2.10
N ILE A 167 -10.15 -8.79 2.69
CA ILE A 167 -10.92 -7.57 2.99
C ILE A 167 -11.21 -7.42 4.49
N GLY A 168 -10.41 -8.06 5.33
CA GLY A 168 -10.54 -7.91 6.79
C GLY A 168 -10.36 -6.46 7.22
N ARG A 169 -10.95 -6.08 8.35
CA ARG A 169 -10.94 -4.71 8.86
C ARG A 169 -9.52 -4.16 8.96
N ASN A 170 -8.61 -4.91 9.58
CA ASN A 170 -7.21 -4.48 9.70
C ASN A 170 -6.54 -4.20 8.34
N VAL A 171 -6.84 -5.01 7.31
CA VAL A 171 -6.32 -4.78 5.95
C VAL A 171 -6.87 -3.48 5.38
N LEU A 172 -8.19 -3.24 5.51
CA LEU A 172 -8.83 -2.02 5.02
C LEU A 172 -8.28 -0.79 5.73
N ASP A 173 -8.07 -0.85 7.04
CA ASP A 173 -7.52 0.27 7.81
C ASP A 173 -6.14 0.69 7.28
N PHE A 174 -5.24 -0.26 7.02
CA PHE A 174 -3.92 0.04 6.45
C PHE A 174 -3.99 0.62 5.03
N ILE A 175 -4.81 0.03 4.14
CA ILE A 175 -4.88 0.51 2.76
C ILE A 175 -5.59 1.86 2.63
N LEU A 176 -6.53 2.17 3.53
CA LEU A 176 -7.22 3.47 3.55
C LEU A 176 -6.35 4.58 4.13
N ALA A 177 -5.48 4.25 5.10
CA ALA A 177 -4.55 5.18 5.70
C ALA A 177 -3.36 5.54 4.80
N ALA A 178 -2.93 4.65 3.91
CA ALA A 178 -1.78 4.84 3.03
C ALA A 178 -1.98 5.95 1.99
N ASP A 179 -0.87 6.54 1.51
CA ASP A 179 -0.89 7.49 0.38
C ASP A 179 -1.22 6.79 -0.93
N GLU A 180 -0.74 5.56 -1.08
CA GLU A 180 -0.87 4.73 -2.27
C GLU A 180 -1.09 3.28 -1.89
N VAL A 181 -1.85 2.57 -2.72
CA VAL A 181 -2.11 1.14 -2.55
C VAL A 181 -1.61 0.38 -3.77
N ILE A 182 -0.81 -0.65 -3.55
CA ILE A 182 -0.45 -1.63 -4.60
C ILE A 182 -1.30 -2.87 -4.38
N LEU A 183 -2.20 -3.14 -5.31
CA LEU A 183 -2.97 -4.38 -5.36
C LEU A 183 -2.21 -5.40 -6.18
N VAL A 184 -1.88 -6.54 -5.56
CA VAL A 184 -1.20 -7.66 -6.23
C VAL A 184 -2.22 -8.75 -6.54
N THR A 185 -2.22 -9.21 -7.79
CA THR A 185 -3.04 -10.34 -8.24
C THR A 185 -2.24 -11.26 -9.16
N THR A 186 -2.84 -12.36 -9.58
CA THR A 186 -2.31 -13.29 -10.60
C THR A 186 -3.35 -13.49 -11.70
N PRO A 187 -3.00 -14.11 -12.86
CA PRO A 187 -3.96 -14.43 -13.91
C PRO A 187 -5.04 -15.44 -13.50
N GLU A 188 -4.91 -16.08 -12.32
CA GLU A 188 -5.91 -17.03 -11.83
C GLU A 188 -7.28 -16.35 -11.66
N PRO A 189 -8.38 -16.92 -12.19
CA PRO A 189 -9.72 -16.33 -12.11
C PRO A 189 -10.17 -16.02 -10.66
N THR A 190 -9.83 -16.90 -9.71
CA THR A 190 -10.15 -16.69 -8.29
C THR A 190 -9.38 -15.50 -7.72
N ALA A 191 -8.08 -15.34 -8.02
CA ALA A 191 -7.30 -14.22 -7.56
C ALA A 191 -7.79 -12.88 -8.14
N MET A 192 -8.25 -12.87 -9.39
CA MET A 192 -8.88 -11.69 -10.02
C MET A 192 -10.20 -11.33 -9.36
N THR A 193 -11.03 -12.32 -9.01
CA THR A 193 -12.30 -12.08 -8.30
C THR A 193 -12.05 -11.50 -6.91
N ASP A 194 -11.08 -12.05 -6.18
CA ASP A 194 -10.71 -11.58 -4.86
C ASP A 194 -10.08 -10.18 -4.92
N ALA A 195 -9.28 -9.89 -5.96
CA ALA A 195 -8.75 -8.56 -6.21
C ALA A 195 -9.88 -7.54 -6.44
N TYR A 196 -10.91 -7.90 -7.21
CA TYR A 196 -12.09 -7.06 -7.38
C TYR A 196 -12.82 -6.80 -6.06
N ALA A 197 -12.92 -7.80 -5.17
CA ALA A 197 -13.52 -7.60 -3.85
C ALA A 197 -12.75 -6.56 -3.02
N VAL A 198 -11.41 -6.59 -3.05
CA VAL A 198 -10.57 -5.55 -2.40
C VAL A 198 -10.82 -4.18 -3.02
N MET A 199 -10.82 -4.06 -4.36
CA MET A 199 -11.10 -2.80 -5.04
C MET A 199 -12.45 -2.23 -4.64
N LYS A 200 -13.49 -3.08 -4.61
CA LYS A 200 -14.84 -2.68 -4.21
C LYS A 200 -14.87 -2.19 -2.77
N ALA A 201 -14.30 -2.94 -1.83
CA ALA A 201 -14.24 -2.53 -0.43
C ALA A 201 -13.49 -1.20 -0.27
N TYR A 202 -12.34 -1.05 -0.92
CA TYR A 202 -11.55 0.18 -0.89
C TYR A 202 -12.31 1.38 -1.47
N SER A 203 -13.00 1.22 -2.61
CA SER A 203 -13.76 2.30 -3.26
C SER A 203 -14.92 2.83 -2.43
N MET A 204 -15.47 2.02 -1.52
CA MET A 204 -16.59 2.42 -0.66
C MET A 204 -16.17 3.42 0.43
N TYR A 205 -14.90 3.40 0.84
CA TYR A 205 -14.40 4.18 1.98
C TYR A 205 -13.33 5.20 1.60
N ALA A 206 -12.60 4.99 0.51
CA ALA A 206 -11.54 5.90 0.09
C ALA A 206 -12.13 7.20 -0.50
N ALA A 207 -11.82 8.34 0.10
CA ALA A 207 -12.25 9.65 -0.42
C ALA A 207 -11.65 9.97 -1.80
N LYS A 208 -10.41 9.54 -2.05
CA LYS A 208 -9.71 9.66 -3.34
C LYS A 208 -8.96 8.35 -3.58
N PRO A 209 -9.58 7.38 -4.26
CA PRO A 209 -8.94 6.11 -4.54
C PRO A 209 -7.63 6.31 -5.33
N ASN A 210 -6.53 5.81 -4.81
CA ASN A 210 -5.22 5.80 -5.44
C ASN A 210 -4.64 4.39 -5.39
N MET A 211 -5.16 3.52 -6.23
CA MET A 211 -4.79 2.12 -6.28
C MET A 211 -4.05 1.82 -7.57
N ARG A 212 -2.96 1.09 -7.44
CA ARG A 212 -2.12 0.62 -8.53
C ARG A 212 -2.11 -0.90 -8.57
N LEU A 213 -2.03 -1.46 -9.77
CA LEU A 213 -2.12 -2.89 -10.00
C LEU A 213 -0.78 -3.46 -10.42
N VAL A 214 -0.38 -4.56 -9.78
CA VAL A 214 0.69 -5.45 -10.22
C VAL A 214 0.10 -6.82 -10.51
N VAL A 215 0.33 -7.35 -11.71
CA VAL A 215 -0.05 -8.71 -12.08
C VAL A 215 1.18 -9.60 -11.98
N ASN A 216 1.18 -10.51 -11.01
CA ASN A 216 2.29 -11.42 -10.75
C ASN A 216 2.07 -12.79 -11.40
N ARG A 217 3.16 -13.51 -11.64
CA ARG A 217 3.17 -14.87 -12.23
C ARG A 217 2.52 -14.96 -13.60
N VAL A 218 2.79 -13.98 -14.45
CA VAL A 218 2.37 -14.03 -15.85
C VAL A 218 3.33 -14.87 -16.69
N TYR A 219 2.81 -15.54 -17.70
CA TYR A 219 3.66 -16.27 -18.65
C TYR A 219 4.26 -15.33 -19.71
N ASP A 220 3.50 -14.32 -20.12
CA ASP A 220 3.94 -13.31 -21.08
C ASP A 220 3.33 -11.93 -20.78
N GLU A 221 3.78 -10.93 -21.52
CA GLU A 221 3.31 -9.55 -21.35
C GLU A 221 1.83 -9.38 -21.73
N ALA A 222 1.37 -10.12 -22.76
CA ALA A 222 0.00 -10.04 -23.25
C ALA A 222 -1.00 -10.52 -22.18
N GLU A 223 -0.68 -11.61 -21.48
CA GLU A 223 -1.47 -12.10 -20.35
C GLU A 223 -1.58 -11.06 -19.24
N GLY A 224 -0.46 -10.42 -18.88
CA GLY A 224 -0.45 -9.36 -17.87
C GLY A 224 -1.31 -8.16 -18.24
N LEU A 225 -1.22 -7.72 -19.49
CA LEU A 225 -2.04 -6.62 -20.02
C LEU A 225 -3.51 -6.99 -20.09
N GLU A 226 -3.86 -8.22 -20.48
CA GLU A 226 -5.24 -8.69 -20.55
C GLU A 226 -5.89 -8.68 -19.15
N VAL A 227 -5.20 -9.20 -18.13
CA VAL A 227 -5.66 -9.18 -16.74
C VAL A 227 -5.85 -7.76 -16.24
N ALA A 228 -4.85 -6.90 -16.47
CA ALA A 228 -4.89 -5.50 -16.06
C ALA A 228 -6.07 -4.76 -16.71
N GLU A 229 -6.30 -4.96 -18.00
CA GLU A 229 -7.38 -4.32 -18.73
C GLU A 229 -8.78 -4.82 -18.28
N LYS A 230 -8.93 -6.11 -17.98
CA LYS A 230 -10.17 -6.66 -17.41
C LYS A 230 -10.50 -6.01 -16.07
N LEU A 231 -9.53 -5.92 -15.16
CA LEU A 231 -9.73 -5.32 -13.85
C LEU A 231 -9.96 -3.82 -13.96
N ARG A 232 -9.21 -3.11 -14.81
CA ARG A 232 -9.38 -1.67 -15.05
C ARG A 232 -10.78 -1.34 -15.56
N LYS A 233 -11.26 -2.02 -16.61
CA LYS A 233 -12.61 -1.83 -17.16
C LYS A 233 -13.69 -2.15 -16.13
N THR A 234 -13.48 -3.18 -15.30
CA THR A 234 -14.45 -3.57 -14.26
C THR A 234 -14.51 -2.51 -13.16
N ALA A 235 -13.35 -1.98 -12.72
CA ALA A 235 -13.27 -0.90 -11.74
C ALA A 235 -13.91 0.39 -12.25
N GLU A 236 -13.61 0.79 -13.49
CA GLU A 236 -14.16 1.98 -14.12
C GLU A 236 -15.69 1.88 -14.24
N ARG A 237 -16.19 0.74 -14.74
CA ARG A 237 -17.62 0.53 -15.00
C ARG A 237 -18.48 0.44 -13.75
N PHE A 238 -18.00 -0.25 -12.71
CA PHE A 238 -18.80 -0.61 -11.54
C PHE A 238 -18.42 0.12 -10.26
N LEU A 239 -17.19 0.63 -10.16
CA LEU A 239 -16.67 1.28 -8.96
C LEU A 239 -16.36 2.76 -9.20
N HIS A 240 -16.43 3.23 -10.44
CA HIS A 240 -16.06 4.60 -10.85
C HIS A 240 -14.64 4.98 -10.37
N MET A 241 -13.73 4.00 -10.41
CA MET A 241 -12.37 4.11 -9.91
C MET A 241 -11.36 3.85 -11.03
N GLU A 242 -10.39 4.74 -11.17
CA GLU A 242 -9.23 4.52 -12.04
C GLU A 242 -8.19 3.67 -11.33
N ILE A 243 -7.63 2.68 -12.05
CA ILE A 243 -6.52 1.86 -11.59
C ILE A 243 -5.36 2.00 -12.54
N GLN A 244 -4.19 2.33 -12.00
CA GLN A 244 -2.97 2.41 -12.78
C GLN A 244 -2.28 1.03 -12.79
N PHE A 245 -2.07 0.46 -13.97
CA PHE A 245 -1.21 -0.72 -14.13
C PHE A 245 0.26 -0.30 -13.98
N LEU A 246 0.96 -0.88 -12.98
CA LEU A 246 2.39 -0.64 -12.74
C LEU A 246 3.28 -1.56 -13.55
N GLY A 247 2.82 -2.78 -13.80
CA GLY A 247 3.59 -3.77 -14.54
C GLY A 247 3.21 -5.19 -14.18
N ALA A 248 3.77 -6.12 -14.95
CA ALA A 248 3.68 -7.55 -14.71
C ALA A 248 5.01 -8.11 -14.20
N ILE A 249 4.93 -9.17 -13.40
CA ILE A 249 6.08 -9.95 -12.95
C ILE A 249 5.92 -11.36 -13.51
N TYR A 250 6.88 -11.78 -14.29
CA TYR A 250 6.84 -13.10 -14.94
C TYR A 250 6.97 -14.23 -13.92
N GLU A 251 6.32 -15.36 -14.21
CA GLU A 251 6.56 -16.61 -13.49
C GLU A 251 8.01 -17.00 -13.63
N ASP A 252 8.72 -17.11 -12.52
CA ASP A 252 10.16 -17.34 -12.52
C ASP A 252 10.54 -18.38 -11.45
N ARG A 253 11.08 -19.51 -11.88
CA ARG A 253 11.53 -20.58 -10.98
C ARG A 253 12.63 -20.14 -10.03
N THR A 254 13.39 -19.10 -10.39
CA THR A 254 14.42 -18.55 -9.50
C THR A 254 13.81 -17.86 -8.29
N MET A 255 12.60 -17.29 -8.39
CA MET A 255 11.86 -16.77 -7.25
C MET A 255 11.59 -17.86 -6.20
N ILE A 256 11.16 -19.05 -6.65
CA ILE A 256 10.92 -20.19 -5.74
C ILE A 256 12.22 -20.63 -5.05
N ARG A 257 13.34 -20.61 -5.78
CA ARG A 257 14.66 -20.95 -5.22
C ARG A 257 15.10 -19.91 -4.19
N ALA A 258 14.94 -18.63 -4.49
CA ALA A 258 15.26 -17.52 -3.58
C ALA A 258 14.46 -17.63 -2.27
N VAL A 259 13.15 -17.85 -2.34
CA VAL A 259 12.28 -18.06 -1.18
C VAL A 259 12.73 -19.26 -0.35
N ARG A 260 13.08 -20.40 -0.97
CA ARG A 260 13.59 -21.57 -0.24
C ARG A 260 14.94 -21.32 0.44
N GLN A 261 15.73 -20.40 -0.08
CA GLN A 261 17.01 -19.97 0.51
C GLN A 261 16.81 -18.89 1.58
N GLN A 262 15.57 -18.45 1.80
CA GLN A 262 15.23 -17.32 2.68
C GLN A 262 16.03 -16.05 2.32
N LYS A 263 16.13 -15.78 1.01
CA LYS A 263 16.82 -14.61 0.46
C LYS A 263 15.93 -13.93 -0.57
N PRO A 264 15.82 -12.61 -0.52
CA PRO A 264 15.13 -11.86 -1.57
C PRO A 264 15.73 -12.15 -2.95
N ILE A 265 14.90 -12.20 -4.01
CA ILE A 265 15.38 -12.49 -5.35
C ILE A 265 16.35 -11.43 -5.89
N LEU A 266 16.17 -10.16 -5.47
CA LEU A 266 17.09 -9.08 -5.84
C LEU A 266 18.50 -9.27 -5.26
N GLU A 267 18.61 -10.00 -4.15
CA GLU A 267 19.89 -10.39 -3.56
C GLU A 267 20.44 -11.66 -4.19
N ALA A 268 19.63 -12.73 -4.20
CA ALA A 268 20.09 -14.04 -4.60
C ALA A 268 20.30 -14.17 -6.13
N TYR A 269 19.45 -13.51 -6.91
CA TYR A 269 19.41 -13.61 -8.39
C TYR A 269 19.07 -12.26 -9.04
N PRO A 270 19.94 -11.24 -8.95
CA PRO A 270 19.63 -9.86 -9.37
C PRO A 270 19.35 -9.71 -10.87
N ASP A 271 19.79 -10.68 -11.68
CA ASP A 271 19.59 -10.70 -13.13
C ASP A 271 18.40 -11.56 -13.59
N ALA A 272 17.71 -12.22 -12.64
CA ALA A 272 16.51 -12.99 -12.91
C ALA A 272 15.40 -12.12 -13.51
N LEU A 273 14.53 -12.72 -14.32
CA LEU A 273 13.48 -11.98 -15.02
C LEU A 273 12.53 -11.29 -14.04
N ALA A 274 12.09 -12.00 -13.01
CA ALA A 274 11.25 -11.41 -11.96
C ALA A 274 11.95 -10.25 -11.23
N ALA A 275 13.26 -10.36 -10.94
CA ALA A 275 14.04 -9.28 -10.33
C ALA A 275 14.08 -8.02 -11.23
N LYS A 276 14.26 -8.20 -12.55
CA LYS A 276 14.24 -7.10 -13.52
C LYS A 276 12.87 -6.42 -13.58
N CYS A 277 11.77 -7.20 -13.55
CA CYS A 277 10.42 -6.64 -13.50
C CYS A 277 10.20 -5.79 -12.24
N ILE A 278 10.61 -6.27 -11.07
CA ILE A 278 10.47 -5.53 -9.81
C ILE A 278 11.30 -4.23 -9.83
N LYS A 279 12.53 -4.27 -10.35
CA LYS A 279 13.35 -3.06 -10.55
C LYS A 279 12.68 -2.05 -11.47
N ALA A 280 12.05 -2.52 -12.58
CA ALA A 280 11.32 -1.65 -13.50
C ALA A 280 10.09 -1.01 -12.83
N ILE A 281 9.33 -1.78 -12.04
CA ILE A 281 8.20 -1.26 -11.23
C ILE A 281 8.70 -0.20 -10.26
N ALA A 282 9.79 -0.47 -9.53
CA ALA A 282 10.37 0.48 -8.58
C ALA A 282 10.75 1.81 -9.24
N ARG A 283 11.42 1.75 -10.40
CA ARG A 283 11.80 2.95 -11.16
C ARG A 283 10.59 3.72 -11.68
N SER A 284 9.58 3.02 -12.19
CA SER A 284 8.31 3.64 -12.59
C SER A 284 7.65 4.39 -11.43
N MET A 285 7.70 3.83 -10.22
CA MET A 285 7.13 4.45 -9.02
C MET A 285 7.93 5.66 -8.51
N LEU A 286 9.25 5.66 -8.68
CA LEU A 286 10.12 6.74 -8.21
C LEU A 286 10.19 7.92 -9.18
N TYR A 287 10.20 7.64 -10.47
CA TYR A 287 10.50 8.62 -11.52
C TYR A 287 9.35 8.88 -12.49
N GLY A 288 8.21 8.19 -12.31
CA GLY A 288 7.01 8.43 -13.11
C GLY A 288 6.41 9.83 -12.86
N GLU A 289 5.78 10.42 -13.86
CA GLU A 289 5.33 11.81 -13.88
C GLU A 289 4.17 12.16 -12.95
N LYS A 290 3.51 11.18 -12.31
CA LYS A 290 2.38 11.45 -11.40
C LYS A 290 2.86 11.77 -10.00
N VAL A 291 2.80 13.04 -9.66
CA VAL A 291 3.04 13.51 -8.27
C VAL A 291 1.81 13.21 -7.42
N PHE A 292 1.94 12.31 -6.46
CA PHE A 292 0.90 12.05 -5.47
C PHE A 292 1.02 13.01 -4.29
N VAL A 293 -0.12 13.47 -3.78
CA VAL A 293 -0.15 14.23 -2.52
C VAL A 293 0.08 13.24 -1.39
N LYS A 294 1.20 13.36 -0.71
CA LYS A 294 1.52 12.52 0.45
C LYS A 294 0.67 12.95 1.63
N LYS A 295 0.05 12.01 2.33
CA LYS A 295 -0.66 12.25 3.59
C LYS A 295 0.30 12.49 4.75
N GLY A 296 1.52 11.96 4.66
CA GLY A 296 2.51 11.97 5.73
C GLY A 296 2.25 10.91 6.79
N TRP A 297 3.31 10.52 7.52
CA TRP A 297 3.24 9.43 8.49
C TRP A 297 2.25 9.69 9.63
N LYS A 298 2.24 10.91 10.16
CA LYS A 298 1.32 11.30 11.24
C LYS A 298 -0.16 11.20 10.82
N SER A 299 -0.48 11.68 9.61
CA SER A 299 -1.86 11.59 9.08
C SER A 299 -2.26 10.14 8.77
N PHE A 300 -1.31 9.29 8.35
CA PHE A 300 -1.54 7.87 8.20
C PHE A 300 -1.94 7.23 9.52
N LEU A 301 -1.15 7.44 10.59
CA LEU A 301 -1.44 6.90 11.91
C LEU A 301 -2.81 7.37 12.42
N GLN A 302 -3.10 8.67 12.33
CA GLN A 302 -4.40 9.21 12.73
C GLN A 302 -5.56 8.56 12.00
N TYR A 303 -5.47 8.43 10.67
CA TYR A 303 -6.52 7.79 9.88
C TYR A 303 -6.70 6.32 10.26
N PHE A 304 -5.60 5.57 10.40
CA PHE A 304 -5.61 4.17 10.82
C PHE A 304 -6.33 3.98 12.16
N LEU A 305 -6.12 4.91 13.11
CA LEU A 305 -6.71 4.86 14.44
C LEU A 305 -8.16 5.35 14.49
N ASP A 306 -8.51 6.37 13.70
CA ASP A 306 -9.86 6.94 13.66
C ASP A 306 -10.86 6.02 12.94
N PHE A 307 -10.44 5.31 11.89
CA PHE A 307 -11.32 4.41 11.12
C PHE A 307 -11.77 3.19 11.93
N THR A 308 -11.06 2.88 12.99
CA THR A 308 -11.37 1.79 13.90
C THR A 308 -12.23 2.20 15.11
N ARG A 309 -12.63 3.48 15.21
CA ARG A 309 -13.63 3.97 16.17
C ARG A 309 -15.02 3.86 15.53
#